data_6efd9ec734c9ac8ab4c4bd449d437647
#
_entry.id   6efd9ec734c9ac8ab4c4bd449d437647
#
_cell.length_a   1.000
_cell.length_b   1.000
_cell.length_c   1.000
_cell.angle_alpha   90.00
_cell.angle_beta   90.00
_cell.angle_gamma   90.00
#
_symmetry.space_group_name_H-M   'P 1'
#
loop_
_entity.id
_entity.type
_entity.pdbx_description
1 polymer ?
#
loop_
_entity_poly.entity_id
_entity_poly.type
_entity_poly.pdbx_seq_one_letter_code
_entity_poly.pdbx_strand_id
1 'polypeptide(L)'
;MHELAITESVVDAVTDRLPDTKITCVHLEIGALSGVVADSIRFCFDLVTEGTNLEGARLEITETAGQCHCKVCGSDFEPDSPIAICPCGSIEISVLAGQELKIASVQVA
;
A
#
# COMPACT_ATOMS: atom_id res chain seq x y z
N MET A 1 8.81 -3.90 6.47
CA MET A 1 9.75 -4.99 6.48
C MET A 1 10.14 -5.47 5.09
N HIS A 2 9.24 -5.63 4.20
CA HIS A 2 9.56 -5.99 2.81
C HIS A 2 9.39 -4.82 1.86
N GLU A 3 9.49 -3.61 2.41
CA GLU A 3 9.16 -2.39 1.65
C GLU A 3 10.10 -2.18 0.46
N LEU A 4 11.37 -2.54 0.59
CA LEU A 4 12.27 -2.43 -0.55
C LEU A 4 11.84 -3.34 -1.70
N ALA A 5 11.57 -4.61 -1.40
CA ALA A 5 11.12 -5.57 -2.41
C ALA A 5 9.77 -5.17 -3.01
N ILE A 6 8.85 -4.67 -2.19
CA ILE A 6 7.55 -4.17 -2.64
C ILE A 6 7.75 -2.98 -3.59
N THR A 7 8.62 -2.05 -3.22
CA THR A 7 8.90 -0.86 -4.04
C THR A 7 9.54 -1.26 -5.37
N GLU A 8 10.47 -2.21 -5.35
CA GLU A 8 11.06 -2.74 -6.57
C GLU A 8 10.00 -3.36 -7.49
N SER A 9 9.06 -4.11 -6.92
CA SER A 9 7.96 -4.70 -7.68
C SER A 9 7.06 -3.63 -8.30
N VAL A 10 6.77 -2.56 -7.56
CA VAL A 10 5.96 -1.45 -8.06
C VAL A 10 6.67 -0.77 -9.24
N VAL A 11 7.94 -0.45 -9.08
CA VAL A 11 8.72 0.22 -10.13
C VAL A 11 8.83 -0.69 -11.36
N ASP A 12 9.09 -1.97 -11.16
CA ASP A 12 9.17 -2.94 -12.27
C ASP A 12 7.84 -3.04 -13.02
N ALA A 13 6.71 -3.06 -12.30
CA ALA A 13 5.41 -3.13 -12.93
C ALA A 13 5.14 -1.90 -13.81
N VAL A 14 5.53 -0.71 -13.34
CA VAL A 14 5.36 0.51 -14.11
C VAL A 14 6.30 0.54 -15.31
N THR A 15 7.57 0.20 -15.13
CA THR A 15 8.54 0.20 -16.24
C THR A 15 8.20 -0.84 -17.30
N ASP A 16 7.66 -1.99 -16.89
CA ASP A 16 7.25 -3.02 -17.84
C ASP A 16 6.07 -2.57 -18.70
N ARG A 17 5.15 -1.80 -18.13
CA ARG A 17 3.96 -1.31 -18.84
C ARG A 17 4.27 -0.07 -19.67
N LEU A 18 5.18 0.78 -19.22
CA LEU A 18 5.48 2.09 -19.80
C LEU A 18 7.02 2.27 -19.90
N PRO A 19 7.73 1.45 -20.68
CA PRO A 19 9.20 1.44 -20.65
C PRO A 19 9.87 2.69 -21.19
N ASP A 20 9.23 3.37 -22.16
CA ASP A 20 9.84 4.51 -22.85
C ASP A 20 9.17 5.83 -22.49
N THR A 21 8.37 5.85 -21.42
CA THR A 21 7.58 7.01 -21.04
C THR A 21 8.12 7.59 -19.75
N LYS A 22 8.35 8.91 -19.71
CA LYS A 22 8.74 9.59 -18.49
C LYS A 22 7.54 9.60 -17.53
N ILE A 23 7.73 9.06 -16.36
CA ILE A 23 6.70 9.01 -15.31
C ILE A 23 6.91 10.21 -14.41
N THR A 24 5.83 10.94 -14.10
CA THR A 24 5.90 12.11 -13.24
C THR A 24 5.29 11.88 -11.86
N CYS A 25 4.40 10.91 -11.74
CA CYS A 25 3.79 10.59 -10.45
C CYS A 25 3.29 9.16 -10.43
N VAL A 26 3.45 8.48 -9.31
CA VAL A 26 2.86 7.17 -9.05
C VAL A 26 1.96 7.30 -7.83
N HIS A 27 0.72 6.86 -7.94
CA HIS A 27 -0.24 6.87 -6.83
C HIS A 27 -0.47 5.43 -6.37
N LEU A 28 -0.15 5.17 -5.10
CA LEU A 28 -0.38 3.88 -4.47
C LEU A 28 -1.52 3.96 -3.46
N GLU A 29 -2.26 2.86 -3.32
CA GLU A 29 -3.19 2.67 -2.23
C GLU A 29 -2.63 1.59 -1.31
N ILE A 30 -2.46 1.94 -0.04
CA ILE A 30 -1.90 1.04 0.98
C ILE A 30 -2.92 0.92 2.11
N GLY A 31 -3.36 -0.31 2.37
CA GLY A 31 -4.34 -0.56 3.43
C GLY A 31 -3.70 -0.51 4.81
N ALA A 32 -4.44 0.00 5.79
CA ALA A 32 -3.97 0.11 7.17
C ALA A 32 -3.64 -1.25 7.80
N LEU A 33 -4.24 -2.32 7.27
CA LEU A 33 -4.03 -3.68 7.77
C LEU A 33 -3.05 -4.48 6.90
N SER A 34 -2.38 -3.84 5.94
CA SER A 34 -1.45 -4.53 5.03
C SER A 34 -0.13 -4.89 5.69
N GLY A 35 0.21 -4.24 6.80
CA GLY A 35 1.51 -4.39 7.42
C GLY A 35 2.63 -3.60 6.75
N VAL A 36 2.31 -2.88 5.69
CA VAL A 36 3.29 -2.09 4.94
C VAL A 36 3.40 -0.69 5.54
N VAL A 37 4.62 -0.24 5.80
CA VAL A 37 4.88 1.09 6.37
C VAL A 37 5.06 2.09 5.23
N ALA A 38 4.13 3.03 5.10
CA ALA A 38 4.14 4.01 4.00
C ALA A 38 5.42 4.83 3.93
N ASP A 39 5.95 5.27 5.07
CA ASP A 39 7.17 6.08 5.09
C ASP A 39 8.39 5.29 4.58
N SER A 40 8.42 3.98 4.84
CA SER A 40 9.48 3.12 4.31
C SER A 40 9.38 2.99 2.79
N ILE A 41 8.15 2.91 2.28
CA ILE A 41 7.94 2.90 0.81
C ILE A 41 8.43 4.21 0.21
N ARG A 42 8.12 5.35 0.82
CA ARG A 42 8.58 6.66 0.33
C ARG A 42 10.09 6.73 0.27
N PHE A 43 10.76 6.25 1.31
CA PHE A 43 12.22 6.23 1.36
C PHE A 43 12.81 5.33 0.26
N CYS A 44 12.27 4.12 0.12
CA CYS A 44 12.75 3.17 -0.87
C CYS A 44 12.50 3.65 -2.30
N PHE A 45 11.41 4.37 -2.52
CA PHE A 45 11.03 4.83 -3.85
C PHE A 45 12.12 5.69 -4.49
N ASP A 46 12.68 6.62 -3.73
CA ASP A 46 13.74 7.49 -4.23
C ASP A 46 14.99 6.70 -4.61
N LEU A 47 15.29 5.64 -3.87
CA LEU A 47 16.45 4.79 -4.15
C LEU A 47 16.22 3.91 -5.37
N VAL A 48 15.05 3.28 -5.45
CA VAL A 48 14.76 2.28 -6.49
C VAL A 48 14.55 2.94 -7.86
N THR A 49 14.06 4.17 -7.88
CA THR A 49 13.76 4.84 -9.15
C THR A 49 14.99 5.45 -9.83
N GLU A 50 16.13 5.54 -9.15
CA GLU A 50 17.34 6.08 -9.75
C GLU A 50 17.73 5.31 -11.01
N GLY A 51 17.98 6.04 -12.08
CA GLY A 51 18.37 5.44 -13.36
C GLY A 51 17.21 4.83 -14.16
N THR A 52 15.98 4.98 -13.68
CA THR A 52 14.80 4.49 -14.40
C THR A 52 13.99 5.67 -14.96
N ASN A 53 12.96 5.35 -15.75
CA ASN A 53 12.05 6.38 -16.24
C ASN A 53 11.12 6.96 -15.16
N LEU A 54 11.24 6.48 -13.92
CA LEU A 54 10.54 7.04 -12.77
C LEU A 54 11.43 7.95 -11.92
N GLU A 55 12.68 8.16 -12.29
CA GLU A 55 13.56 9.03 -11.52
C GLU A 55 12.98 10.43 -11.43
N GLY A 56 12.88 10.97 -10.20
CA GLY A 56 12.30 12.28 -9.96
C GLY A 56 10.79 12.30 -9.89
N ALA A 57 10.12 11.17 -10.12
CA ALA A 57 8.66 11.10 -10.02
C ALA A 57 8.20 11.31 -8.57
N ARG A 58 7.01 11.91 -8.43
CA ARG A 58 6.37 12.00 -7.12
C ARG A 58 5.71 10.70 -6.77
N LEU A 59 5.68 10.39 -5.49
CA LEU A 59 4.94 9.25 -4.97
C LEU A 59 3.83 9.78 -4.08
N GLU A 60 2.59 9.48 -4.45
CA GLU A 60 1.42 9.79 -3.64
C GLU A 60 0.87 8.50 -3.06
N ILE A 61 0.59 8.49 -1.78
CA ILE A 61 0.07 7.32 -1.09
C ILE A 61 -1.24 7.67 -0.42
N THR A 62 -2.28 6.90 -0.74
CA THR A 62 -3.56 6.95 -0.04
C THR A 62 -3.62 5.73 0.88
N GLU A 63 -3.83 5.97 2.16
CA GLU A 63 -4.01 4.90 3.12
C GLU A 63 -5.51 4.63 3.28
N THR A 64 -5.89 3.36 3.10
CA THR A 64 -7.28 2.95 3.22
C THR A 64 -7.53 2.34 4.59
N ALA A 65 -8.67 2.68 5.19
CA ALA A 65 -9.03 2.20 6.52
C ALA A 65 -9.27 0.70 6.54
N GLY A 66 -8.94 0.07 7.67
CA GLY A 66 -9.26 -1.33 7.89
C GLY A 66 -10.74 -1.48 8.25
N GLN A 67 -11.35 -2.57 7.78
CA GLN A 67 -12.72 -2.94 8.13
C GLN A 67 -12.73 -4.42 8.48
N CYS A 68 -13.27 -4.76 9.61
CA CYS A 68 -13.25 -6.13 10.13
C CYS A 68 -14.63 -6.55 10.58
N HIS A 69 -14.86 -7.87 10.55
CA HIS A 69 -16.08 -8.48 11.07
C HIS A 69 -15.71 -9.49 12.16
N CYS A 70 -16.31 -9.38 13.32
CA CYS A 70 -16.08 -10.32 14.41
C CYS A 70 -16.98 -11.55 14.21
N LYS A 71 -16.38 -12.72 14.18
CA LYS A 71 -17.09 -13.98 14.01
C LYS A 71 -17.79 -14.42 15.28
N VAL A 72 -17.44 -13.84 16.43
CA VAL A 72 -18.01 -14.20 17.73
C VAL A 72 -19.23 -13.35 18.05
N CYS A 73 -19.09 -12.02 18.04
CA CYS A 73 -20.19 -11.13 18.39
C CYS A 73 -20.99 -10.63 17.18
N GLY A 74 -20.49 -10.86 15.97
CA GLY A 74 -21.19 -10.49 14.74
C GLY A 74 -21.11 -9.01 14.37
N SER A 75 -20.33 -8.22 15.09
CA SER A 75 -20.19 -6.78 14.81
C SER A 75 -19.11 -6.50 13.78
N ASP A 76 -19.31 -5.46 12.99
CA ASP A 76 -18.27 -4.91 12.13
C ASP A 76 -17.61 -3.76 12.88
N PHE A 77 -16.29 -3.61 12.67
CA PHE A 77 -15.54 -2.57 13.34
C PHE A 77 -14.32 -2.16 12.54
N GLU A 78 -13.80 -0.96 12.81
CA GLU A 78 -12.56 -0.47 12.26
C GLU A 78 -11.49 -0.61 13.35
N PRO A 79 -10.45 -1.45 13.15
CA PRO A 79 -9.43 -1.64 14.17
C PRO A 79 -8.55 -0.39 14.32
N ASP A 80 -8.10 -0.13 15.56
CA ASP A 80 -7.24 1.02 15.88
C ASP A 80 -5.77 0.78 15.54
N SER A 81 -5.42 -0.45 15.22
CA SER A 81 -4.02 -0.83 14.97
C SER A 81 -3.98 -1.92 13.90
N PRO A 82 -2.78 -2.22 13.38
CA PRO A 82 -2.62 -3.34 12.43
C PRO A 82 -3.07 -4.68 12.99
N ILE A 83 -3.16 -4.82 14.32
CA ILE A 83 -3.65 -6.03 14.96
C ILE A 83 -5.15 -5.87 15.17
N ALA A 84 -5.94 -6.71 14.48
CA ALA A 84 -7.40 -6.62 14.53
C ALA A 84 -7.94 -7.41 15.72
N ILE A 85 -8.38 -6.68 16.75
CA ILE A 85 -9.03 -7.25 17.93
C ILE A 85 -10.38 -6.57 18.06
N CYS A 86 -11.44 -7.37 18.13
CA CYS A 86 -12.78 -6.83 18.32
C CYS A 86 -12.90 -6.15 19.69
N PRO A 87 -13.69 -5.07 19.80
CA PRO A 87 -13.99 -4.49 21.11
C PRO A 87 -14.56 -5.50 22.14
N CYS A 88 -15.15 -6.61 21.69
CA CYS A 88 -15.59 -7.69 22.58
C CYS A 88 -14.44 -8.56 23.10
N GLY A 89 -13.22 -8.36 22.61
CA GLY A 89 -12.03 -9.09 23.02
C GLY A 89 -11.67 -10.27 22.14
N SER A 90 -12.47 -10.61 21.14
CA SER A 90 -12.21 -11.74 20.26
C SER A 90 -11.14 -11.42 19.23
N ILE A 91 -10.35 -12.44 18.87
CA ILE A 91 -9.41 -12.37 17.77
C ILE A 91 -9.89 -13.19 16.55
N GLU A 92 -11.07 -13.76 16.62
CA GLU A 92 -11.67 -14.50 15.50
C GLU A 92 -12.33 -13.51 14.56
N ILE A 93 -11.52 -12.95 13.67
CA ILE A 93 -11.83 -11.79 12.85
C ILE A 93 -11.72 -12.14 11.37
N SER A 94 -12.69 -11.66 10.57
CA SER A 94 -12.58 -11.63 9.12
C SER A 94 -12.22 -10.21 8.70
N VAL A 95 -11.19 -10.05 7.90
CA VAL A 95 -10.83 -8.74 7.37
C VAL A 95 -11.64 -8.49 6.10
N LEU A 96 -12.40 -7.40 6.10
CA LEU A 96 -13.25 -7.03 4.97
C LEU A 96 -12.56 -6.06 4.01
N ALA A 97 -11.69 -5.18 4.52
CA ALA A 97 -10.96 -4.20 3.74
C ALA A 97 -9.76 -3.71 4.53
N GLY A 98 -8.80 -3.08 3.85
CA GLY A 98 -7.64 -2.48 4.50
C GLY A 98 -6.35 -3.27 4.33
N GLN A 99 -6.35 -4.31 3.49
CA GLN A 99 -5.14 -5.07 3.18
C GLN A 99 -4.59 -4.75 1.78
N GLU A 100 -5.14 -3.74 1.13
CA GLU A 100 -4.78 -3.39 -0.23
C GLU A 100 -3.33 -2.90 -0.32
N LEU A 101 -2.69 -3.25 -1.42
CA LEU A 101 -1.42 -2.68 -1.84
C LEU A 101 -1.48 -2.70 -3.35
N LYS A 102 -1.80 -1.54 -3.94
CA LYS A 102 -1.98 -1.49 -5.39
C LYS A 102 -1.58 -0.15 -5.96
N ILE A 103 -1.23 -0.17 -7.24
CA ILE A 103 -0.99 1.02 -8.02
C ILE A 103 -2.36 1.53 -8.50
N ALA A 104 -2.78 2.66 -7.96
CA ALA A 104 -4.07 3.24 -8.32
C ALA A 104 -4.00 3.96 -9.66
N SER A 105 -2.93 4.71 -9.90
CA SER A 105 -2.74 5.44 -11.15
C SER A 105 -1.30 5.85 -11.31
N VAL A 106 -0.96 6.22 -12.56
CA VAL A 106 0.36 6.71 -12.92
C VAL A 106 0.14 7.92 -13.83
N GLN A 107 0.89 8.99 -13.57
CA GLN A 107 0.87 10.18 -14.43
C GLN A 107 2.14 10.20 -15.27
N VAL A 108 1.99 10.54 -16.53
CA VAL A 108 3.10 10.62 -17.49
C VAL A 108 3.33 12.05 -17.94
N ALA A 109 4.53 12.34 -18.41
CA ALA A 109 4.88 13.64 -18.92
C ALA A 109 4.19 13.92 -20.28
#